data_cd9540a1e6162b8b6e5e9d91ba9d28d8
#
_entry.id   cd9540a1e6162b8b6e5e9d91ba9d28d8
#
_cell.length_a   1.000
_cell.length_b   1.000
_cell.length_c   1.000
_cell.angle_alpha   90.00
_cell.angle_beta   90.00
_cell.angle_gamma   90.00
#
_symmetry.space_group_name_H-M   'P 1'
#
loop_
_entity.id
_entity.type
_entity.pdbx_description
1 polymer ?
#
loop_
_entity_poly.entity_id
_entity_poly.type
_entity_poly.pdbx_seq_one_letter_code
_entity_poly.pdbx_strand_id
1 'polypeptide(L)'
;ATKHFRLTNIANYLSWLSQILKQQQGSINEFVDKIRERRPKLRRRSRQDQPEKSLDGNQINHLLEVIKCGAAFNPFGENLQIRNRLIILVLYSLGIRSGELLNIRISDINFSDSSLAIRRRADDKNDPRVKQPLVKTMERKLPLSSALAKELHNYITSVRRKFKNARKHEYLFVTHKSGPTQGMPLSSMAYHKVIDSIRNVMPELCNLTGHKLRHTWNYEFSKKLDEMPERVSEAEQEKMRSNLMGWTPGSGTAQIYNKRFIQDKSHKVAIKLQEDINKKGEVE
;
A
#
# COMPACT_ATOMS: atom_id res chain seq x y z
N ALA A 1 -20.41 -0.32 6.98
CA ALA A 1 -19.83 -0.36 5.61
C ALA A 1 -19.91 -1.77 5.01
N THR A 2 -19.40 -2.82 5.65
CA THR A 2 -19.34 -4.19 5.08
C THR A 2 -20.72 -4.75 4.70
N LYS A 3 -21.76 -4.58 5.56
CA LYS A 3 -23.12 -5.03 5.26
C LYS A 3 -23.72 -4.30 4.05
N HIS A 4 -23.51 -2.99 3.96
CA HIS A 4 -23.95 -2.19 2.80
C HIS A 4 -23.33 -2.70 1.49
N PHE A 5 -22.01 -2.90 1.45
CA PHE A 5 -21.33 -3.37 0.24
C PHE A 5 -21.71 -4.80 -0.15
N ARG A 6 -21.90 -5.71 0.84
CA ARG A 6 -22.37 -7.07 0.57
C ARG A 6 -23.74 -7.08 -0.09
N LEU A 7 -24.69 -6.33 0.45
CA LEU A 7 -26.03 -6.22 -0.12
C LEU A 7 -26.01 -5.55 -1.52
N THR A 8 -25.14 -4.56 -1.73
CA THR A 8 -24.96 -3.96 -3.05
C THR A 8 -24.43 -4.97 -4.07
N ASN A 9 -23.42 -5.77 -3.71
CA ASN A 9 -22.86 -6.78 -4.61
C ASN A 9 -23.88 -7.88 -4.92
N ILE A 10 -24.67 -8.32 -3.95
CA ILE A 10 -25.76 -9.30 -4.16
C ILE A 10 -26.80 -8.72 -5.11
N ALA A 11 -27.27 -7.51 -4.87
CA ALA A 11 -28.24 -6.84 -5.74
C ALA A 11 -27.74 -6.69 -7.19
N ASN A 12 -26.48 -6.27 -7.36
CA ASN A 12 -25.89 -6.13 -8.69
C ASN A 12 -25.71 -7.47 -9.40
N TYR A 13 -25.31 -8.52 -8.67
CA TYR A 13 -25.20 -9.87 -9.21
C TYR A 13 -26.54 -10.43 -9.68
N LEU A 14 -27.60 -10.30 -8.87
CA LEU A 14 -28.94 -10.73 -9.24
C LEU A 14 -29.49 -9.97 -10.43
N SER A 15 -29.25 -8.66 -10.51
CA SER A 15 -29.63 -7.84 -11.65
C SER A 15 -28.91 -8.29 -12.93
N TRP A 16 -27.61 -8.57 -12.87
CA TRP A 16 -26.83 -9.09 -14.00
C TRP A 16 -27.32 -10.47 -14.40
N LEU A 17 -27.55 -11.39 -13.45
CA LEU A 17 -28.02 -12.74 -13.70
C LEU A 17 -29.38 -12.75 -14.39
N SER A 18 -30.32 -11.89 -13.97
CA SER A 18 -31.65 -11.77 -14.60
C SER A 18 -31.57 -11.32 -16.06
N GLN A 19 -30.61 -10.46 -16.39
CA GLN A 19 -30.37 -10.02 -17.78
C GLN A 19 -29.88 -11.18 -18.67
N ILE A 20 -28.98 -12.02 -18.14
CA ILE A 20 -28.43 -13.18 -18.87
C ILE A 20 -29.50 -14.24 -19.09
N LEU A 21 -30.22 -14.57 -18.04
CA LEU A 21 -31.20 -15.66 -18.08
C LEU A 21 -32.49 -15.31 -18.84
N LYS A 22 -32.69 -14.04 -19.24
CA LYS A 22 -33.89 -13.53 -19.92
C LYS A 22 -35.19 -13.92 -19.21
N GLN A 23 -35.15 -14.23 -17.92
CA GLN A 23 -36.30 -14.62 -17.12
C GLN A 23 -37.00 -13.40 -16.52
N GLN A 24 -38.33 -13.48 -16.38
CA GLN A 24 -39.27 -12.53 -15.76
C GLN A 24 -38.64 -11.35 -15.02
N GLN A 25 -38.21 -10.34 -15.79
CA GLN A 25 -37.45 -9.19 -15.26
C GLN A 25 -38.19 -8.40 -14.17
N GLY A 26 -39.53 -8.40 -14.19
CA GLY A 26 -40.32 -7.62 -13.25
C GLY A 26 -40.16 -8.05 -11.79
N SER A 27 -40.34 -9.33 -11.47
CA SER A 27 -40.28 -9.82 -10.08
C SER A 27 -38.85 -9.81 -9.53
N ILE A 28 -37.85 -10.05 -10.37
CA ILE A 28 -36.45 -10.01 -9.96
C ILE A 28 -36.02 -8.57 -9.67
N ASN A 29 -36.42 -7.60 -10.47
CA ASN A 29 -36.12 -6.19 -10.25
C ASN A 29 -36.74 -5.69 -8.92
N GLU A 30 -37.96 -6.07 -8.64
CA GLU A 30 -38.63 -5.73 -7.37
C GLU A 30 -37.85 -6.33 -6.16
N PHE A 31 -37.40 -7.58 -6.28
CA PHE A 31 -36.58 -8.21 -5.26
C PHE A 31 -35.21 -7.54 -5.07
N VAL A 32 -34.58 -7.16 -6.16
CA VAL A 32 -33.31 -6.41 -6.16
C VAL A 32 -33.47 -5.06 -5.48
N ASP A 33 -34.58 -4.36 -5.73
CA ASP A 33 -34.84 -3.07 -5.10
C ASP A 33 -35.14 -3.22 -3.60
N LYS A 34 -35.87 -4.24 -3.20
CA LYS A 34 -36.04 -4.58 -1.75
C LYS A 34 -34.68 -4.86 -1.06
N ILE A 35 -33.72 -5.50 -1.74
CA ILE A 35 -32.36 -5.69 -1.20
C ILE A 35 -31.64 -4.34 -1.09
N ARG A 36 -31.77 -3.46 -2.09
CA ARG A 36 -31.16 -2.13 -2.08
C ARG A 36 -31.72 -1.24 -0.96
N GLU A 37 -33.01 -1.29 -0.69
CA GLU A 37 -33.68 -0.54 0.38
C GLU A 37 -33.18 -0.98 1.77
N ARG A 38 -32.96 -2.27 1.97
CA ARG A 38 -32.43 -2.83 3.22
C ARG A 38 -30.96 -2.54 3.48
N ARG A 39 -30.26 -1.84 2.58
CA ARG A 39 -28.87 -1.45 2.81
C ARG A 39 -28.77 -0.42 3.93
N PRO A 40 -27.92 -0.65 4.94
CA PRO A 40 -27.65 0.37 5.95
C PRO A 40 -27.18 1.66 5.27
N LYS A 41 -27.75 2.80 5.66
CA LYS A 41 -27.24 4.10 5.18
C LYS A 41 -25.77 4.24 5.58
N LEU A 42 -24.90 4.51 4.62
CA LEU A 42 -23.50 4.82 4.92
C LEU A 42 -23.47 6.17 5.66
N ARG A 43 -23.05 6.16 6.92
CA ARG A 43 -22.76 7.42 7.62
C ARG A 43 -21.70 8.17 6.82
N ARG A 44 -22.06 9.32 6.29
CA ARG A 44 -21.07 10.28 5.76
C ARG A 44 -20.27 10.75 6.97
N ARG A 45 -19.10 10.18 7.20
CA ARG A 45 -18.14 10.76 8.16
C ARG A 45 -17.83 12.16 7.69
N SER A 46 -17.85 13.13 8.60
CA SER A 46 -17.40 14.47 8.28
C SER A 46 -15.97 14.39 7.73
N ARG A 47 -15.60 15.32 6.86
CA ARG A 47 -14.23 15.33 6.31
C ARG A 47 -13.18 15.56 7.39
N GLN A 48 -13.56 16.22 8.50
CA GLN A 48 -12.72 16.53 9.65
C GLN A 48 -12.42 15.32 10.54
N ASP A 49 -13.32 14.33 10.61
CA ASP A 49 -13.18 13.15 11.47
C ASP A 49 -12.43 11.97 10.81
N GLN A 50 -11.85 12.15 9.62
CA GLN A 50 -11.09 11.07 9.00
C GLN A 50 -9.67 11.07 9.55
N PRO A 51 -9.23 9.97 10.21
CA PRO A 51 -7.87 9.87 10.71
C PRO A 51 -6.88 10.07 9.56
N GLU A 52 -5.77 10.70 9.86
CA GLU A 52 -4.69 10.91 8.91
C GLU A 52 -4.28 9.59 8.23
N LYS A 53 -4.29 9.60 6.91
CA LYS A 53 -4.02 8.41 6.11
C LYS A 53 -2.54 8.12 5.92
N SER A 54 -1.67 9.12 6.06
CA SER A 54 -0.21 9.00 5.98
C SER A 54 0.43 9.08 7.36
N LEU A 55 1.67 8.64 7.47
CA LEU A 55 2.52 8.89 8.63
C LEU A 55 3.05 10.32 8.55
N ASP A 56 3.25 10.95 9.69
CA ASP A 56 4.02 12.19 9.80
C ASP A 56 5.53 11.91 9.88
N GLY A 57 6.35 12.98 9.88
CA GLY A 57 7.81 12.85 9.89
C GLY A 57 8.35 12.15 11.14
N ASN A 58 7.78 12.40 12.32
CA ASN A 58 8.20 11.76 13.56
C ASN A 58 7.86 10.26 13.54
N GLN A 59 6.65 9.91 13.11
CA GLN A 59 6.23 8.52 12.95
C GLN A 59 7.11 7.75 11.95
N ILE A 60 7.55 8.40 10.86
CA ILE A 60 8.47 7.81 9.88
C ILE A 60 9.82 7.55 10.53
N ASN A 61 10.40 8.54 11.22
CA ASN A 61 11.69 8.40 11.89
C ASN A 61 11.65 7.29 12.94
N HIS A 62 10.64 7.26 13.79
CA HIS A 62 10.46 6.21 14.79
C HIS A 62 10.28 4.83 14.15
N LEU A 63 9.51 4.72 13.05
CA LEU A 63 9.37 3.48 12.32
C LEU A 63 10.73 2.97 11.80
N LEU A 64 11.53 3.84 11.19
CA LEU A 64 12.83 3.47 10.64
C LEU A 64 13.83 3.07 11.73
N GLU A 65 13.80 3.75 12.88
CA GLU A 65 14.65 3.41 14.02
C GLU A 65 14.26 2.07 14.67
N VAL A 66 12.97 1.84 14.91
CA VAL A 66 12.52 0.60 15.58
C VAL A 66 12.77 -0.65 14.76
N ILE A 67 12.73 -0.56 13.42
CA ILE A 67 13.02 -1.71 12.55
C ILE A 67 14.51 -1.89 12.23
N LYS A 68 15.39 -1.01 12.71
CA LYS A 68 16.82 -1.13 12.51
C LYS A 68 17.36 -2.39 13.18
N CYS A 69 18.16 -3.17 12.47
CA CYS A 69 18.73 -4.40 13.02
C CYS A 69 19.60 -4.06 14.24
N GLY A 70 19.39 -4.79 15.33
CA GLY A 70 20.08 -4.56 16.60
C GLY A 70 19.54 -3.40 17.44
N ALA A 71 18.48 -2.71 17.02
CA ALA A 71 17.86 -1.67 17.83
C ALA A 71 17.25 -2.27 19.12
N ALA A 72 17.40 -1.56 20.24
CA ALA A 72 16.97 -2.03 21.56
C ALA A 72 15.46 -2.38 21.62
N PHE A 73 14.63 -1.62 20.91
CA PHE A 73 13.18 -1.82 20.87
C PHE A 73 12.70 -2.52 19.60
N ASN A 74 13.61 -3.22 18.87
CA ASN A 74 13.22 -3.95 17.69
C ASN A 74 12.26 -5.10 18.07
N PRO A 75 11.00 -5.12 17.53
CA PRO A 75 10.00 -6.12 17.92
C PRO A 75 10.27 -7.52 17.36
N PHE A 76 11.32 -7.67 16.57
CA PHE A 76 11.63 -8.90 15.85
C PHE A 76 12.81 -9.62 16.46
N GLY A 77 12.70 -10.94 16.62
CA GLY A 77 13.86 -11.78 16.95
C GLY A 77 14.94 -11.64 15.86
N GLU A 78 16.20 -11.77 16.23
CA GLU A 78 17.38 -11.50 15.38
C GLU A 78 17.29 -12.11 13.98
N ASN A 79 16.90 -13.38 13.87
CA ASN A 79 16.78 -14.09 12.60
C ASN A 79 15.68 -13.51 11.67
N LEU A 80 14.79 -12.65 12.18
CA LEU A 80 13.68 -12.05 11.43
C LEU A 80 13.96 -10.59 11.08
N GLN A 81 14.88 -9.92 11.76
CA GLN A 81 15.09 -8.48 11.66
C GLN A 81 15.39 -8.06 10.21
N ILE A 82 16.33 -8.70 9.54
CA ILE A 82 16.73 -8.34 8.16
C ILE A 82 15.54 -8.46 7.22
N ARG A 83 14.80 -9.59 7.26
CA ARG A 83 13.64 -9.80 6.40
C ARG A 83 12.53 -8.78 6.68
N ASN A 84 12.17 -8.61 7.95
CA ASN A 84 11.04 -7.78 8.34
C ASN A 84 11.34 -6.30 8.11
N ARG A 85 12.57 -5.85 8.38
CA ARG A 85 13.04 -4.52 8.02
C ARG A 85 12.92 -4.31 6.50
N LEU A 86 13.42 -5.24 5.69
CA LEU A 86 13.35 -5.13 4.24
C LEU A 86 11.92 -5.10 3.71
N ILE A 87 10.98 -5.86 4.30
CA ILE A 87 9.56 -5.78 3.99
C ILE A 87 9.03 -4.34 4.16
N ILE A 88 9.33 -3.71 5.28
CA ILE A 88 8.89 -2.33 5.54
C ILE A 88 9.56 -1.35 4.60
N LEU A 89 10.87 -1.47 4.37
CA LEU A 89 11.61 -0.61 3.45
C LEU A 89 11.05 -0.69 2.02
N VAL A 90 10.79 -1.88 1.50
CA VAL A 90 10.22 -2.06 0.16
C VAL A 90 8.83 -1.45 0.05
N LEU A 91 7.97 -1.64 1.07
CA LEU A 91 6.64 -1.02 1.10
C LEU A 91 6.72 0.50 1.14
N TYR A 92 7.59 1.04 1.97
CA TYR A 92 7.73 2.49 2.15
C TYR A 92 8.42 3.14 0.96
N SER A 93 9.54 2.58 0.48
CA SER A 93 10.31 3.19 -0.62
C SER A 93 9.63 3.11 -1.98
N LEU A 94 8.83 2.08 -2.24
CA LEU A 94 8.20 1.86 -3.53
C LEU A 94 6.69 2.14 -3.52
N GLY A 95 6.08 2.35 -2.37
CA GLY A 95 4.65 2.59 -2.23
C GLY A 95 3.77 1.43 -2.72
N ILE A 96 4.30 0.22 -2.83
CA ILE A 96 3.58 -0.94 -3.37
C ILE A 96 2.57 -1.51 -2.37
N ARG A 97 1.62 -2.30 -2.87
CA ARG A 97 0.63 -2.99 -2.03
C ARG A 97 1.21 -4.27 -1.44
N SER A 98 0.65 -4.72 -0.31
CA SER A 98 1.06 -5.99 0.33
C SER A 98 0.93 -7.21 -0.60
N GLY A 99 -0.12 -7.24 -1.44
CA GLY A 99 -0.27 -8.30 -2.43
C GLY A 99 0.82 -8.26 -3.51
N GLU A 100 1.26 -7.08 -3.93
CA GLU A 100 2.40 -6.91 -4.83
C GLU A 100 3.69 -7.38 -4.17
N LEU A 101 3.97 -6.91 -2.94
CA LEU A 101 5.13 -7.32 -2.14
C LEU A 101 5.26 -8.85 -2.03
N LEU A 102 4.16 -9.51 -1.67
CA LEU A 102 4.14 -10.96 -1.43
C LEU A 102 4.26 -11.79 -2.71
N ASN A 103 4.06 -11.17 -3.87
CA ASN A 103 4.19 -11.80 -5.17
C ASN A 103 5.51 -11.50 -5.89
N ILE A 104 6.39 -10.68 -5.30
CA ILE A 104 7.71 -10.44 -5.88
C ILE A 104 8.49 -11.75 -5.95
N ARG A 105 9.06 -12.03 -7.12
CA ARG A 105 10.01 -13.10 -7.36
C ARG A 105 11.42 -12.54 -7.54
N ILE A 106 12.43 -13.36 -7.34
CA ILE A 106 13.82 -12.97 -7.55
C ILE A 106 14.03 -12.55 -9.02
N SER A 107 13.42 -13.26 -9.96
CA SER A 107 13.46 -12.96 -11.40
C SER A 107 12.76 -11.64 -11.79
N ASP A 108 11.96 -11.04 -10.89
CA ASP A 108 11.38 -9.71 -11.12
C ASP A 108 12.37 -8.57 -10.83
N ILE A 109 13.50 -8.87 -10.18
CA ILE A 109 14.50 -7.88 -9.80
C ILE A 109 15.62 -7.93 -10.84
N ASN A 110 15.83 -6.81 -11.52
CA ASN A 110 16.98 -6.63 -12.38
C ASN A 110 18.01 -5.75 -11.67
N PHE A 111 19.11 -6.36 -11.23
CA PHE A 111 20.19 -5.67 -10.53
C PHE A 111 21.07 -4.85 -11.47
N SER A 112 21.13 -5.18 -12.76
CA SER A 112 21.96 -4.45 -13.75
C SER A 112 21.40 -3.07 -14.05
N ASP A 113 20.07 -2.93 -14.14
CA ASP A 113 19.39 -1.65 -14.36
C ASP A 113 18.70 -1.10 -13.12
N SER A 114 18.95 -1.72 -11.96
CA SER A 114 18.39 -1.32 -10.68
C SER A 114 16.86 -1.13 -10.74
N SER A 115 16.13 -2.18 -11.13
CA SER A 115 14.67 -2.11 -11.26
C SER A 115 13.96 -3.34 -10.73
N LEU A 116 12.67 -3.15 -10.40
CA LEU A 116 11.74 -4.18 -9.94
C LEU A 116 10.50 -4.18 -10.83
N ALA A 117 10.18 -5.32 -11.43
CA ALA A 117 8.95 -5.52 -12.17
C ALA A 117 7.81 -5.97 -11.23
N ILE A 118 6.70 -5.24 -11.23
CA ILE A 118 5.47 -5.67 -10.60
C ILE A 118 4.65 -6.40 -11.65
N ARG A 119 4.45 -7.71 -11.46
CA ARG A 119 3.74 -8.57 -12.40
C ARG A 119 2.45 -9.12 -11.81
N ARG A 120 1.43 -9.28 -12.65
CA ARG A 120 0.18 -9.94 -12.29
C ARG A 120 0.32 -11.44 -12.53
N ARG A 121 0.13 -12.22 -11.47
CA ARG A 121 0.13 -13.68 -11.52
C ARG A 121 -1.13 -14.14 -10.80
N ALA A 122 -2.25 -14.14 -11.54
CA ALA A 122 -3.51 -14.65 -11.02
C ALA A 122 -3.51 -16.18 -11.18
N ASP A 123 -4.04 -16.84 -10.17
CA ASP A 123 -4.27 -18.30 -10.17
C ASP A 123 -3.03 -19.13 -10.56
N ASP A 124 -1.87 -18.73 -10.02
CA ASP A 124 -0.61 -19.40 -10.26
C ASP A 124 -0.62 -20.81 -9.63
N LYS A 125 -0.68 -21.84 -10.47
CA LYS A 125 -0.70 -23.26 -10.04
C LYS A 125 0.54 -23.67 -9.26
N ASN A 126 1.65 -22.92 -9.41
CA ASN A 126 2.91 -23.18 -8.71
C ASN A 126 3.02 -22.41 -7.39
N ASP A 127 2.02 -21.61 -7.00
CA ASP A 127 2.00 -20.97 -5.71
C ASP A 127 1.49 -21.94 -4.63
N PRO A 128 2.34 -22.35 -3.69
CA PRO A 128 1.95 -23.33 -2.67
C PRO A 128 1.03 -22.75 -1.59
N ARG A 129 0.71 -21.45 -1.64
CA ARG A 129 -0.15 -20.79 -0.65
C ARG A 129 -1.62 -21.05 -0.97
N VAL A 130 -2.37 -21.55 0.01
CA VAL A 130 -3.82 -21.79 -0.12
C VAL A 130 -4.59 -20.51 -0.48
N LYS A 131 -4.17 -19.35 0.10
CA LYS A 131 -4.71 -18.04 -0.23
C LYS A 131 -3.63 -17.22 -0.91
N GLN A 132 -3.65 -17.23 -2.22
CA GLN A 132 -2.69 -16.47 -3.03
C GLN A 132 -2.93 -14.95 -2.87
N PRO A 133 -1.90 -14.16 -2.58
CA PRO A 133 -2.00 -12.71 -2.60
C PRO A 133 -2.29 -12.20 -4.01
N LEU A 134 -3.22 -11.25 -4.16
CA LEU A 134 -3.61 -10.74 -5.47
C LEU A 134 -2.91 -9.42 -5.79
N VAL A 135 -2.41 -9.30 -7.02
CA VAL A 135 -1.95 -8.06 -7.62
C VAL A 135 -3.11 -7.43 -8.41
N LYS A 136 -3.69 -6.35 -7.87
CA LYS A 136 -4.87 -5.68 -8.43
C LYS A 136 -4.53 -4.47 -9.32
N THR A 137 -3.25 -4.12 -9.45
CA THR A 137 -2.75 -3.00 -10.23
C THR A 137 -2.27 -3.43 -11.60
N MET A 138 -2.01 -2.45 -12.47
CA MET A 138 -1.34 -2.72 -13.74
C MET A 138 0.11 -3.15 -13.52
N GLU A 139 0.62 -3.98 -14.40
CA GLU A 139 2.04 -4.33 -14.45
C GLU A 139 2.88 -3.09 -14.71
N ARG A 140 4.04 -3.02 -14.09
CA ARG A 140 4.93 -1.88 -14.23
C ARG A 140 6.33 -2.20 -13.74
N LYS A 141 7.28 -1.40 -14.19
CA LYS A 141 8.66 -1.42 -13.73
C LYS A 141 8.90 -0.24 -12.78
N LEU A 142 9.50 -0.49 -11.63
CA LEU A 142 9.81 0.50 -10.62
C LEU A 142 11.32 0.64 -10.48
N PRO A 143 11.87 1.86 -10.39
CA PRO A 143 13.28 2.06 -10.12
C PRO A 143 13.63 1.67 -8.68
N LEU A 144 14.82 1.12 -8.49
CA LEU A 144 15.39 0.83 -7.19
C LEU A 144 16.58 1.77 -6.94
N SER A 145 16.65 2.36 -5.74
CA SER A 145 17.90 3.01 -5.34
C SER A 145 19.00 1.96 -5.15
N SER A 146 20.26 2.35 -5.33
CA SER A 146 21.42 1.48 -5.12
C SER A 146 21.43 0.86 -3.72
N ALA A 147 21.02 1.63 -2.69
CA ALA A 147 20.91 1.15 -1.32
C ALA A 147 19.84 0.04 -1.19
N LEU A 148 18.63 0.23 -1.74
CA LEU A 148 17.58 -0.77 -1.68
C LEU A 148 17.93 -2.02 -2.49
N ALA A 149 18.55 -1.85 -3.67
CA ALA A 149 19.02 -2.97 -4.49
C ALA A 149 20.08 -3.80 -3.74
N LYS A 150 21.02 -3.15 -3.04
CA LYS A 150 22.03 -3.82 -2.20
C LYS A 150 21.39 -4.60 -1.04
N GLU A 151 20.38 -4.04 -0.38
CA GLU A 151 19.66 -4.72 0.71
C GLU A 151 18.91 -5.95 0.18
N LEU A 152 18.25 -5.83 -0.97
CA LEU A 152 17.56 -6.95 -1.64
C LEU A 152 18.57 -8.06 -2.01
N HIS A 153 19.69 -7.69 -2.61
CA HIS A 153 20.74 -8.64 -2.98
C HIS A 153 21.31 -9.36 -1.75
N ASN A 154 21.62 -8.61 -0.69
CA ASN A 154 22.11 -9.19 0.57
C ASN A 154 21.09 -10.15 1.19
N TYR A 155 19.82 -9.79 1.22
CA TYR A 155 18.78 -10.69 1.73
C TYR A 155 18.71 -12.00 0.93
N ILE A 156 18.75 -11.92 -0.38
CA ILE A 156 18.69 -13.09 -1.28
C ILE A 156 19.88 -14.01 -1.05
N THR A 157 21.08 -13.45 -1.05
CA THR A 157 22.34 -14.21 -1.07
C THR A 157 22.78 -14.68 0.31
N SER A 158 22.54 -13.92 1.37
CA SER A 158 23.06 -14.20 2.72
C SER A 158 22.01 -14.73 3.69
N VAL A 159 20.73 -14.45 3.48
CA VAL A 159 19.66 -14.83 4.41
C VAL A 159 18.73 -15.88 3.82
N ARG A 160 18.04 -15.52 2.71
CA ARG A 160 17.01 -16.36 2.11
C ARG A 160 17.56 -17.73 1.68
N ARG A 161 18.74 -17.76 1.06
CA ARG A 161 19.36 -19.00 0.56
C ARG A 161 19.66 -20.05 1.62
N LYS A 162 19.70 -19.68 2.92
CA LYS A 162 19.91 -20.60 4.03
C LYS A 162 18.76 -21.61 4.21
N PHE A 163 17.57 -21.26 3.73
CA PHE A 163 16.38 -22.09 3.86
C PHE A 163 16.25 -23.06 2.71
N LYS A 164 16.30 -24.37 2.98
CA LYS A 164 16.25 -25.43 1.93
C LYS A 164 15.04 -25.31 1.01
N ASN A 165 13.85 -25.08 1.55
CA ASN A 165 12.63 -24.96 0.73
C ASN A 165 12.60 -23.67 -0.10
N ALA A 166 13.27 -22.60 0.29
CA ALA A 166 13.36 -21.37 -0.48
C ALA A 166 14.07 -21.55 -1.84
N ARG A 167 14.88 -22.60 -1.99
CA ARG A 167 15.54 -22.94 -3.28
C ARG A 167 14.59 -23.58 -4.30
N LYS A 168 13.40 -24.02 -3.86
CA LYS A 168 12.41 -24.70 -4.74
C LYS A 168 11.48 -23.72 -5.47
N HIS A 169 11.55 -22.44 -5.17
CA HIS A 169 10.70 -21.41 -5.75
C HIS A 169 11.42 -20.07 -5.78
N GLU A 170 10.89 -19.10 -6.53
CA GLU A 170 11.52 -17.79 -6.72
C GLU A 170 10.94 -16.68 -5.83
N TYR A 171 9.89 -16.92 -5.03
CA TYR A 171 9.30 -15.87 -4.19
C TYR A 171 10.36 -15.25 -3.29
N LEU A 172 10.42 -13.90 -3.29
CA LEU A 172 11.45 -13.13 -2.58
C LEU A 172 11.38 -13.37 -1.07
N PHE A 173 10.25 -13.07 -0.46
CA PHE A 173 10.07 -13.17 0.98
C PHE A 173 9.57 -14.56 1.39
N VAL A 174 10.29 -15.16 2.36
CA VAL A 174 10.03 -16.54 2.81
C VAL A 174 9.82 -16.60 4.32
N THR A 175 9.17 -17.66 4.76
CA THR A 175 8.97 -17.96 6.19
C THR A 175 10.27 -18.43 6.81
N HIS A 176 10.74 -17.77 7.88
CA HIS A 176 11.96 -18.15 8.60
C HIS A 176 11.67 -19.06 9.81
N LYS A 177 10.43 -18.99 10.35
CA LYS A 177 10.05 -19.82 11.51
C LYS A 177 10.27 -21.30 11.20
N SER A 178 10.88 -22.02 12.14
CA SER A 178 11.05 -23.48 12.07
C SER A 178 9.69 -24.18 11.99
N GLY A 179 9.66 -25.27 11.23
CA GLY A 179 8.46 -26.08 11.02
C GLY A 179 8.20 -26.40 9.53
N PRO A 180 7.07 -27.02 9.20
CA PRO A 180 6.77 -27.51 7.86
C PRO A 180 6.75 -26.41 6.77
N THR A 181 6.48 -25.17 7.15
CA THR A 181 6.41 -24.03 6.22
C THR A 181 7.71 -23.24 6.12
N GLN A 182 8.79 -23.66 6.80
CA GLN A 182 10.06 -22.95 6.74
C GLN A 182 10.61 -22.91 5.31
N GLY A 183 10.99 -21.71 4.87
CA GLY A 183 11.47 -21.46 3.52
C GLY A 183 10.36 -21.38 2.47
N MET A 184 9.09 -21.61 2.81
CA MET A 184 7.96 -21.43 1.89
C MET A 184 7.64 -19.93 1.71
N PRO A 185 6.96 -19.53 0.61
CA PRO A 185 6.59 -18.15 0.38
C PRO A 185 5.84 -17.54 1.56
N LEU A 186 6.15 -16.29 1.89
CA LEU A 186 5.51 -15.59 3.01
C LEU A 186 4.01 -15.44 2.77
N SER A 187 3.19 -15.86 3.73
CA SER A 187 1.73 -15.72 3.65
C SER A 187 1.26 -14.33 4.05
N SER A 188 0.04 -13.95 3.62
CA SER A 188 -0.60 -12.71 4.06
C SER A 188 -0.75 -12.64 5.59
N MET A 189 -1.02 -13.76 6.25
CA MET A 189 -1.11 -13.80 7.72
C MET A 189 0.24 -13.51 8.37
N ALA A 190 1.34 -14.09 7.87
CA ALA A 190 2.68 -13.81 8.37
C ALA A 190 3.10 -12.35 8.13
N TYR A 191 2.72 -11.77 7.01
CA TYR A 191 2.89 -10.35 6.74
C TYR A 191 2.14 -9.48 7.76
N HIS A 192 0.87 -9.77 8.05
CA HIS A 192 0.11 -9.02 9.05
C HIS A 192 0.76 -9.08 10.42
N LYS A 193 1.32 -10.24 10.82
CA LYS A 193 2.07 -10.36 12.08
C LYS A 193 3.29 -9.44 12.14
N VAL A 194 3.97 -9.18 11.00
CA VAL A 194 5.08 -8.21 10.97
C VAL A 194 4.58 -6.81 11.29
N ILE A 195 3.47 -6.39 10.69
CA ILE A 195 2.85 -5.08 10.98
C ILE A 195 2.38 -4.99 12.44
N ASP A 196 1.71 -6.03 12.93
CA ASP A 196 1.16 -6.06 14.28
C ASP A 196 2.26 -6.03 15.34
N SER A 197 3.41 -6.69 15.11
CA SER A 197 4.55 -6.61 16.02
C SER A 197 5.06 -5.18 16.20
N ILE A 198 5.10 -4.38 15.12
CA ILE A 198 5.50 -2.95 15.21
C ILE A 198 4.46 -2.16 15.98
N ARG A 199 3.16 -2.35 15.70
CA ARG A 199 2.06 -1.67 16.40
C ARG A 199 2.08 -1.89 17.90
N ASN A 200 2.47 -3.10 18.34
CA ASN A 200 2.45 -3.47 19.74
C ASN A 200 3.54 -2.80 20.56
N VAL A 201 4.65 -2.40 19.94
CA VAL A 201 5.77 -1.74 20.65
C VAL A 201 5.79 -0.22 20.47
N MET A 202 5.00 0.32 19.52
CA MET A 202 4.98 1.73 19.18
C MET A 202 3.53 2.25 19.18
N PRO A 203 3.04 2.81 20.30
CA PRO A 203 1.66 3.33 20.41
C PRO A 203 1.28 4.34 19.32
N GLU A 204 2.22 5.21 18.93
CA GLU A 204 2.03 6.20 17.85
C GLU A 204 1.85 5.54 16.47
N LEU A 205 2.26 4.28 16.31
CA LEU A 205 2.09 3.48 15.10
C LEU A 205 0.94 2.48 15.19
N CYS A 206 0.04 2.60 16.19
CA CYS A 206 -1.10 1.67 16.40
C CYS A 206 -1.96 1.48 15.13
N ASN A 207 -2.03 2.49 14.27
CA ASN A 207 -2.76 2.46 13.00
C ASN A 207 -1.88 2.14 11.78
N LEU A 208 -0.64 1.67 11.98
CA LEU A 208 0.25 1.31 10.89
C LEU A 208 -0.36 0.20 10.01
N THR A 209 -0.33 0.38 8.71
CA THR A 209 -0.69 -0.62 7.71
C THR A 209 0.20 -0.46 6.49
N GLY A 210 0.35 -1.50 5.67
CA GLY A 210 1.01 -1.32 4.37
C GLY A 210 0.30 -0.28 3.48
N HIS A 211 -1.02 -0.12 3.66
CA HIS A 211 -1.76 0.91 2.95
C HIS A 211 -1.44 2.33 3.46
N LYS A 212 -1.21 2.48 4.77
CA LYS A 212 -0.75 3.75 5.36
C LYS A 212 0.64 4.11 4.85
N LEU A 213 1.57 3.15 4.74
CA LEU A 213 2.89 3.37 4.11
C LEU A 213 2.76 3.84 2.66
N ARG A 214 1.83 3.25 1.89
CA ARG A 214 1.56 3.70 0.51
C ARG A 214 0.97 5.12 0.47
N HIS A 215 0.12 5.51 1.42
CA HIS A 215 -0.35 6.89 1.56
C HIS A 215 0.81 7.84 1.87
N THR A 216 1.69 7.44 2.79
CA THR A 216 2.89 8.20 3.14
C THR A 216 3.79 8.40 1.93
N TRP A 217 4.06 7.36 1.15
CA TRP A 217 4.82 7.48 -0.09
C TRP A 217 4.20 8.50 -1.05
N ASN A 218 2.89 8.45 -1.25
CA ASN A 218 2.20 9.39 -2.14
C ASN A 218 2.25 10.84 -1.64
N TYR A 219 2.21 11.04 -0.32
CA TYR A 219 2.36 12.35 0.30
C TYR A 219 3.79 12.89 0.11
N GLU A 220 4.80 12.07 0.40
CA GLU A 220 6.21 12.44 0.21
C GLU A 220 6.55 12.68 -1.28
N PHE A 221 5.95 11.90 -2.19
CA PHE A 221 6.08 12.11 -3.63
C PHE A 221 5.56 13.49 -4.04
N SER A 222 4.42 13.94 -3.51
CA SER A 222 3.91 15.29 -3.78
C SER A 222 4.84 16.37 -3.24
N LYS A 223 5.39 16.19 -2.02
CA LYS A 223 6.39 17.12 -1.46
C LYS A 223 7.62 17.25 -2.36
N LYS A 224 8.13 16.11 -2.82
CA LYS A 224 9.29 16.09 -3.69
C LYS A 224 9.05 16.79 -5.02
N LEU A 225 7.87 16.62 -5.61
CA LEU A 225 7.51 17.36 -6.83
C LEU A 225 7.44 18.87 -6.62
N ASP A 226 6.96 19.32 -5.45
CA ASP A 226 6.93 20.75 -5.10
C ASP A 226 8.34 21.36 -4.86
N GLU A 227 9.30 20.52 -4.44
CA GLU A 227 10.69 20.92 -4.24
C GLU A 227 11.50 20.98 -5.54
N MET A 228 10.94 20.45 -6.65
CA MET A 228 11.64 20.47 -7.95
C MET A 228 11.68 21.91 -8.52
N PRO A 229 12.80 22.31 -9.16
CA PRO A 229 12.93 23.63 -9.76
C PRO A 229 11.90 23.87 -10.88
N GLU A 230 11.62 22.83 -11.66
CA GLU A 230 10.63 22.87 -12.73
C GLU A 230 9.25 22.51 -12.17
N ARG A 231 8.29 23.38 -12.44
CA ARG A 231 6.89 23.12 -12.04
C ARG A 231 6.27 22.07 -12.95
N VAL A 232 5.95 20.92 -12.35
CA VAL A 232 5.22 19.84 -13.00
C VAL A 232 3.71 20.12 -12.90
N SER A 233 3.00 20.12 -14.03
CA SER A 233 1.55 20.34 -14.05
C SER A 233 0.80 19.25 -13.26
N GLU A 234 -0.39 19.57 -12.73
CA GLU A 234 -1.20 18.58 -11.99
C GLU A 234 -1.52 17.33 -12.82
N ALA A 235 -1.78 17.52 -14.11
CA ALA A 235 -2.07 16.42 -15.04
C ALA A 235 -0.84 15.50 -15.24
N GLU A 236 0.37 16.05 -15.30
CA GLU A 236 1.61 15.28 -15.38
C GLU A 236 1.90 14.57 -14.06
N GLN A 237 1.72 15.25 -12.93
CA GLN A 237 1.85 14.64 -11.59
C GLN A 237 0.90 13.43 -11.45
N GLU A 238 -0.35 13.53 -11.93
CA GLU A 238 -1.29 12.42 -11.91
C GLU A 238 -0.83 11.27 -12.81
N LYS A 239 -0.33 11.57 -14.02
CA LYS A 239 0.23 10.55 -14.94
C LYS A 239 1.44 9.84 -14.33
N MET A 240 2.42 10.59 -13.80
CA MET A 240 3.61 10.05 -13.15
C MET A 240 3.24 9.14 -11.99
N ARG A 241 2.33 9.60 -11.13
CA ARG A 241 1.83 8.85 -9.99
C ARG A 241 1.08 7.58 -10.42
N SER A 242 0.19 7.69 -11.40
CA SER A 242 -0.58 6.56 -11.90
C SER A 242 0.32 5.49 -12.49
N ASN A 243 1.38 5.89 -13.21
CA ASN A 243 2.40 4.97 -13.73
C ASN A 243 3.12 4.23 -12.59
N LEU A 244 3.67 4.96 -11.61
CA LEU A 244 4.40 4.35 -10.50
C LEU A 244 3.52 3.49 -9.60
N MET A 245 2.26 3.86 -9.41
CA MET A 245 1.30 3.14 -8.57
C MET A 245 0.53 2.04 -9.31
N GLY A 246 0.62 1.95 -10.64
CA GLY A 246 -0.12 1.01 -11.47
C GLY A 246 -1.63 1.25 -11.44
N TRP A 247 -2.06 2.51 -11.42
CA TRP A 247 -3.47 2.86 -11.53
C TRP A 247 -3.87 3.06 -12.98
N THR A 248 -5.13 2.76 -13.27
CA THR A 248 -5.70 3.12 -14.56
C THR A 248 -5.76 4.64 -14.69
N PRO A 249 -5.18 5.23 -15.74
CA PRO A 249 -5.29 6.68 -15.98
C PRO A 249 -6.75 7.14 -15.97
N GLY A 250 -7.01 8.29 -15.36
CA GLY A 250 -8.37 8.86 -15.27
C GLY A 250 -9.30 8.17 -14.27
N SER A 251 -8.82 7.19 -13.47
CA SER A 251 -9.65 6.48 -12.47
C SER A 251 -10.01 7.33 -11.24
N GLY A 252 -9.51 8.56 -11.13
CA GLY A 252 -9.66 9.43 -9.95
C GLY A 252 -8.92 8.93 -8.71
N THR A 253 -8.22 7.80 -8.80
CA THR A 253 -7.55 7.21 -7.63
C THR A 253 -6.40 8.10 -7.13
N ALA A 254 -5.69 8.77 -8.04
CA ALA A 254 -4.61 9.69 -7.69
C ALA A 254 -5.11 10.86 -6.82
N GLN A 255 -6.30 11.40 -7.11
CA GLN A 255 -6.92 12.50 -6.37
C GLN A 255 -7.20 12.13 -4.90
N ILE A 256 -7.59 10.87 -4.62
CA ILE A 256 -7.83 10.40 -3.26
C ILE A 256 -6.55 10.47 -2.42
N TYR A 257 -5.41 10.17 -3.04
CA TYR A 257 -4.10 10.16 -2.36
C TYR A 257 -3.52 11.57 -2.20
N ASN A 258 -3.86 12.50 -3.09
CA ASN A 258 -3.41 13.89 -3.02
C ASN A 258 -4.15 14.72 -1.96
N LYS A 259 -5.28 14.26 -1.46
CA LYS A 259 -6.19 15.06 -0.63
C LYS A 259 -5.51 15.70 0.58
N ARG A 260 -4.71 14.94 1.35
CA ARG A 260 -3.98 15.48 2.51
C ARG A 260 -2.98 16.54 2.08
N PHE A 261 -2.21 16.24 1.03
CA PHE A 261 -1.21 17.16 0.50
C PHE A 261 -1.85 18.49 0.07
N ILE A 262 -2.98 18.43 -0.65
CA ILE A 262 -3.74 19.62 -1.05
C ILE A 262 -4.24 20.38 0.18
N GLN A 263 -4.74 19.71 1.21
CA GLN A 263 -5.20 20.34 2.44
C GLN A 263 -4.07 21.06 3.18
N ASP A 264 -2.93 20.41 3.37
CA ASP A 264 -1.76 20.99 4.03
C ASP A 264 -1.24 22.22 3.27
N LYS A 265 -1.19 22.11 1.93
CA LYS A 265 -0.77 23.23 1.07
C LYS A 265 -1.74 24.41 1.14
N SER A 266 -3.04 24.12 1.07
CA SER A 266 -4.08 25.16 1.18
C SER A 266 -4.02 25.86 2.54
N HIS A 267 -3.78 25.11 3.63
CA HIS A 267 -3.64 25.68 4.99
C HIS A 267 -2.44 26.62 5.10
N LYS A 268 -1.27 26.18 4.57
CA LYS A 268 -0.07 27.03 4.56
C LYS A 268 -0.27 28.33 3.77
N VAL A 269 -0.93 28.25 2.62
CA VAL A 269 -1.24 29.43 1.80
C VAL A 269 -2.21 30.35 2.54
N ALA A 270 -3.24 29.82 3.19
CA ALA A 270 -4.20 30.60 3.95
C ALA A 270 -3.56 31.33 5.15
N ILE A 271 -2.66 30.64 5.88
CA ILE A 271 -1.90 31.24 6.99
C ILE A 271 -1.01 32.38 6.46
N LYS A 272 -0.26 32.14 5.38
CA LYS A 272 0.60 33.15 4.78
C LYS A 272 -0.19 34.40 4.35
N LEU A 273 -1.38 34.19 3.76
CA LEU A 273 -2.27 35.29 3.40
C LEU A 273 -2.69 36.14 4.63
N GLN A 274 -3.01 35.48 5.75
CA GLN A 274 -3.36 36.15 7.00
C GLN A 274 -2.18 36.95 7.56
N GLU A 275 -0.97 36.38 7.55
CA GLU A 275 0.26 37.04 7.97
C GLU A 275 0.57 38.28 7.11
N ASP A 276 0.38 38.19 5.80
CA ASP A 276 0.60 39.29 4.87
C ASP A 276 -0.45 40.40 5.04
N ILE A 277 -1.69 40.07 5.42
CA ILE A 277 -2.74 41.03 5.75
C ILE A 277 -2.40 41.79 7.07
N ASN A 278 -1.97 41.05 8.11
CA ASN A 278 -1.59 41.61 9.38
C ASN A 278 -0.41 42.62 9.25
N LYS A 279 0.62 42.24 8.47
CA LYS A 279 1.75 43.13 8.18
C LYS A 279 1.35 44.43 7.48
N LYS A 280 0.30 44.42 6.66
CA LYS A 280 -0.23 45.60 6.00
C LYS A 280 -1.02 46.51 6.97
N GLY A 281 -1.64 45.91 8.00
CA GLY A 281 -2.38 46.67 9.03
C GLY A 281 -1.49 47.26 10.11
N GLU A 282 -0.21 46.84 10.23
CA GLU A 282 0.77 47.39 11.18
C GLU A 282 1.60 48.55 10.59
N VAL A 283 1.38 48.94 9.34
CA VAL A 283 2.12 49.99 8.61
C VAL A 283 1.32 51.31 8.59
N GLU A 284 0.19 51.42 9.29
CA GLU A 284 -0.50 52.66 9.59
C GLU A 284 -0.21 53.07 11.07
#